data_1fb21e9b34ea0129cd90e2e2f8233580
#
_entry.id   1fb21e9b34ea0129cd90e2e2f8233580
#
_cell.length_a   1.000
_cell.length_b   1.000
_cell.length_c   1.000
_cell.angle_alpha   90.00
_cell.angle_beta   90.00
_cell.angle_gamma   90.00
#
_symmetry.space_group_name_H-M   'P 1'
#
loop_
_entity.id
_entity.type
_entity.pdbx_description
1 polymer ?
#
loop_
_entity_poly.entity_id
_entity_poly.type
_entity_poly.pdbx_seq_one_letter_code
_entity_poly.pdbx_strand_id
1 'polypeptide(L)'
;TYVKYPFNYPYPGDKYYTKDCKVRSEYYGVNGVPAIFFDGTTMTKEPKQSHFNERYDIPSYMDIAGAFEVNETTINITADVISYIDMPDVRIFVSVNEKTTTGNVGPNKIPEFHHVLMAMASGNEGIDANFVAGEYQRFEFSYNMDSTNVEEMSDLEVAVWIQNYESKEIHNSSFLYEYTEHPYPVRNLQIKDKTISWEAPEEVSPIGYNVYVDNKLVAENIKELSHTIKYPKSQFVV
;
A
#
# COMPACT_ATOMS: atom_id res chain seq x y z
N THR A 1 -3.68 -1.31 6.99
CA THR A 1 -3.83 -0.28 5.93
C THR A 1 -5.23 0.28 5.94
N TYR A 2 -5.37 1.57 5.76
CA TYR A 2 -6.66 2.27 5.72
C TYR A 2 -6.64 3.28 4.58
N VAL A 3 -7.71 3.31 3.76
CA VAL A 3 -7.90 4.30 2.69
C VAL A 3 -9.28 4.91 2.84
N LYS A 4 -9.35 6.23 2.87
CA LYS A 4 -10.60 6.98 2.95
C LYS A 4 -10.99 7.48 1.55
N TYR A 5 -12.14 7.02 1.08
CA TYR A 5 -12.73 7.49 -0.16
C TYR A 5 -13.71 8.64 0.14
N PRO A 6 -13.41 9.88 -0.27
CA PRO A 6 -14.37 10.97 -0.20
C PRO A 6 -15.68 10.65 -0.94
N PHE A 7 -16.79 11.20 -0.46
CA PHE A 7 -18.11 10.92 -1.01
C PHE A 7 -18.81 12.21 -1.44
N ASN A 8 -19.63 12.14 -2.49
CA ASN A 8 -20.33 13.31 -3.01
C ASN A 8 -21.55 13.71 -2.13
N TYR A 9 -21.30 13.95 -0.86
CA TYR A 9 -22.34 14.34 0.11
C TYR A 9 -21.70 15.05 1.31
N PRO A 10 -22.36 16.14 1.85
CA PRO A 10 -23.52 16.84 1.28
C PRO A 10 -23.16 17.59 -0.02
N TYR A 11 -24.16 17.82 -0.88
CA TYR A 11 -23.92 18.57 -2.12
C TYR A 11 -23.37 19.98 -1.82
N PRO A 12 -22.38 20.47 -2.58
CA PRO A 12 -21.82 19.97 -3.85
C PRO A 12 -20.81 18.82 -3.74
N GLY A 13 -20.62 18.21 -2.57
CA GLY A 13 -19.71 17.12 -2.33
C GLY A 13 -18.44 17.53 -1.60
N ASP A 14 -17.64 16.52 -1.26
CA ASP A 14 -16.31 16.72 -0.68
C ASP A 14 -15.36 17.26 -1.77
N LYS A 15 -14.49 18.22 -1.42
CA LYS A 15 -13.47 18.81 -2.32
C LYS A 15 -12.60 17.72 -2.97
N TYR A 16 -12.32 16.64 -2.28
CA TYR A 16 -11.48 15.53 -2.73
C TYR A 16 -12.26 14.40 -3.41
N TYR A 17 -13.58 14.56 -3.60
CA TYR A 17 -14.36 13.59 -4.36
C TYR A 17 -13.93 13.58 -5.82
N THR A 18 -13.45 12.42 -6.28
CA THR A 18 -12.93 12.21 -7.63
C THR A 18 -13.74 11.14 -8.38
N LYS A 19 -13.43 10.96 -9.67
CA LYS A 19 -13.94 9.84 -10.45
C LYS A 19 -13.56 8.49 -9.81
N ASP A 20 -12.36 8.41 -9.23
CA ASP A 20 -11.87 7.20 -8.56
C ASP A 20 -12.73 6.85 -7.36
N CYS A 21 -13.05 7.84 -6.52
CA CYS A 21 -13.98 7.68 -5.41
C CYS A 21 -15.36 7.18 -5.87
N LYS A 22 -15.87 7.73 -6.97
CA LYS A 22 -17.16 7.32 -7.55
C LYS A 22 -17.14 5.85 -7.95
N VAL A 23 -16.18 5.46 -8.79
CA VAL A 23 -16.09 4.08 -9.30
C VAL A 23 -15.91 3.07 -8.16
N ARG A 24 -15.07 3.38 -7.17
CA ARG A 24 -14.86 2.50 -6.01
C ARG A 24 -16.13 2.41 -5.14
N SER A 25 -16.86 3.51 -4.93
CA SER A 25 -18.12 3.48 -4.19
C SER A 25 -19.21 2.67 -4.90
N GLU A 26 -19.29 2.78 -6.23
CA GLU A 26 -20.20 1.96 -7.04
C GLU A 26 -19.83 0.48 -7.01
N TYR A 27 -18.54 0.15 -7.11
CA TYR A 27 -18.02 -1.22 -7.00
C TYR A 27 -18.41 -1.88 -5.67
N TYR A 28 -18.32 -1.15 -4.56
CA TYR A 28 -18.73 -1.63 -3.24
C TYR A 28 -20.24 -1.52 -2.98
N GLY A 29 -21.02 -0.90 -3.87
CA GLY A 29 -22.45 -0.70 -3.69
C GLY A 29 -22.79 0.29 -2.57
N VAL A 30 -21.95 1.30 -2.36
CA VAL A 30 -22.15 2.32 -1.30
C VAL A 30 -23.25 3.28 -1.72
N ASN A 31 -24.33 3.30 -0.95
CA ASN A 31 -25.48 4.19 -1.17
C ASN A 31 -25.58 5.31 -0.11
N GLY A 32 -24.61 5.43 0.78
CA GLY A 32 -24.55 6.45 1.82
C GLY A 32 -23.38 6.26 2.75
N VAL A 33 -23.02 7.33 3.45
CA VAL A 33 -21.89 7.38 4.37
C VAL A 33 -22.35 7.57 5.83
N PRO A 34 -21.61 7.07 6.82
CA PRO A 34 -20.37 6.28 6.67
C PRO A 34 -20.63 4.86 6.17
N ALA A 35 -19.68 4.34 5.40
CA ALA A 35 -19.62 2.92 5.01
C ALA A 35 -18.17 2.46 5.14
N ILE A 36 -17.91 1.50 6.00
CA ILE A 36 -16.56 1.01 6.34
C ILE A 36 -16.51 -0.47 5.98
N PHE A 37 -15.50 -0.83 5.20
CA PHE A 37 -15.27 -2.21 4.77
C PHE A 37 -13.99 -2.74 5.41
N PHE A 38 -14.09 -3.90 6.03
CA PHE A 38 -12.92 -4.66 6.51
C PHE A 38 -12.56 -5.70 5.46
N ASP A 39 -11.33 -5.65 4.97
CA ASP A 39 -10.79 -6.49 3.90
C ASP A 39 -11.75 -6.68 2.71
N GLY A 40 -12.44 -5.60 2.35
CA GLY A 40 -13.33 -5.54 1.19
C GLY A 40 -14.68 -6.24 1.33
N THR A 41 -14.91 -7.06 2.34
CA THR A 41 -16.08 -7.94 2.44
C THR A 41 -17.07 -7.56 3.54
N THR A 42 -16.60 -7.26 4.72
CA THR A 42 -17.47 -6.96 5.88
C THR A 42 -17.74 -5.47 5.98
N MET A 43 -19.00 -5.07 5.72
CA MET A 43 -19.43 -3.67 5.77
C MET A 43 -20.09 -3.33 7.10
N THR A 44 -19.70 -2.19 7.69
CA THR A 44 -20.34 -1.61 8.86
C THR A 44 -20.39 -0.09 8.77
N LYS A 45 -21.31 0.51 9.53
CA LYS A 45 -21.34 1.98 9.76
C LYS A 45 -20.65 2.36 11.07
N GLU A 46 -20.49 1.41 11.96
CA GLU A 46 -19.91 1.59 13.30
C GLU A 46 -18.83 0.51 13.53
N PRO A 47 -17.55 0.85 13.34
CA PRO A 47 -16.46 -0.11 13.55
C PRO A 47 -16.35 -0.46 15.04
N LYS A 48 -16.15 -1.75 15.33
CA LYS A 48 -15.94 -2.29 16.68
C LYS A 48 -14.67 -3.12 16.69
N GLN A 49 -14.07 -3.26 17.86
CA GLN A 49 -12.87 -4.09 18.03
C GLN A 49 -13.07 -5.54 17.55
N SER A 50 -14.29 -6.08 17.69
CA SER A 50 -14.61 -7.42 17.20
C SER A 50 -14.39 -7.59 15.70
N HIS A 51 -14.73 -6.58 14.89
CA HIS A 51 -14.52 -6.63 13.45
C HIS A 51 -13.03 -6.72 13.08
N PHE A 52 -12.17 -5.99 13.81
CA PHE A 52 -10.72 -6.10 13.64
C PHE A 52 -10.20 -7.47 14.06
N ASN A 53 -10.64 -7.97 15.21
CA ASN A 53 -10.18 -9.27 15.72
C ASN A 53 -10.56 -10.41 14.77
N GLU A 54 -11.79 -10.42 14.26
CA GLU A 54 -12.28 -11.42 13.29
C GLU A 54 -11.41 -11.46 12.02
N ARG A 55 -10.96 -10.28 11.54
CA ARG A 55 -10.11 -10.21 10.35
C ARG A 55 -8.64 -10.50 10.66
N TYR A 56 -8.16 -10.09 11.82
CA TYR A 56 -6.79 -10.32 12.26
C TYR A 56 -6.44 -11.81 12.41
N ASP A 57 -7.43 -12.63 12.77
CA ASP A 57 -7.25 -14.08 12.93
C ASP A 57 -7.19 -14.83 11.59
N ILE A 58 -7.48 -14.17 10.47
CA ILE A 58 -7.38 -14.77 9.12
C ILE A 58 -5.92 -14.68 8.67
N PRO A 59 -5.27 -15.84 8.36
CA PRO A 59 -3.89 -15.81 7.90
C PRO A 59 -3.76 -15.16 6.53
N SER A 60 -2.77 -14.29 6.37
CA SER A 60 -2.32 -13.84 5.05
C SER A 60 -1.26 -14.82 4.52
N TYR A 61 -1.39 -15.18 3.24
CA TYR A 61 -0.46 -16.06 2.55
C TYR A 61 0.39 -15.29 1.53
N MET A 62 0.57 -14.01 1.74
CA MET A 62 1.42 -13.17 0.89
C MET A 62 2.01 -12.00 1.67
N ASP A 63 3.14 -11.49 1.19
CA ASP A 63 3.74 -10.25 1.66
C ASP A 63 3.77 -9.22 0.55
N ILE A 64 3.58 -7.97 0.96
CA ILE A 64 3.66 -6.79 0.11
C ILE A 64 4.67 -5.84 0.72
N ALA A 65 5.69 -5.48 -0.04
CA ALA A 65 6.63 -4.44 0.29
C ALA A 65 6.80 -3.48 -0.88
N GLY A 66 7.68 -2.52 -0.72
CA GLY A 66 8.03 -1.60 -1.77
C GLY A 66 8.22 -0.19 -1.26
N ALA A 67 8.37 0.72 -2.20
CA ALA A 67 8.65 2.10 -1.91
C ALA A 67 8.06 3.02 -2.94
N PHE A 68 7.97 4.29 -2.59
CA PHE A 68 7.64 5.35 -3.53
C PHE A 68 8.58 6.53 -3.35
N GLU A 69 8.69 7.31 -4.40
CA GLU A 69 9.48 8.52 -4.46
C GLU A 69 8.65 9.63 -5.09
N VAL A 70 8.73 10.81 -4.50
CA VAL A 70 8.07 12.01 -5.02
C VAL A 70 9.12 12.89 -5.69
N ASN A 71 8.97 13.08 -7.00
CA ASN A 71 9.82 13.94 -7.84
C ASN A 71 8.97 15.09 -8.38
N GLU A 72 9.08 16.26 -7.80
CA GLU A 72 8.22 17.41 -8.08
C GLU A 72 6.73 17.04 -7.93
N THR A 73 6.02 16.86 -9.02
CA THR A 73 4.59 16.49 -9.05
C THR A 73 4.35 15.05 -9.50
N THR A 74 5.42 14.30 -9.76
CA THR A 74 5.32 12.90 -10.17
C THR A 74 5.68 11.99 -9.00
N ILE A 75 4.85 10.99 -8.74
CA ILE A 75 5.13 9.94 -7.80
C ILE A 75 5.48 8.65 -8.56
N ASN A 76 6.66 8.10 -8.28
CA ASN A 76 7.11 6.80 -8.79
C ASN A 76 6.99 5.76 -7.68
N ILE A 77 6.40 4.62 -7.99
CA ILE A 77 6.02 3.61 -7.02
C ILE A 77 6.54 2.26 -7.49
N THR A 78 7.20 1.54 -6.61
CA THR A 78 7.59 0.14 -6.81
C THR A 78 6.92 -0.71 -5.73
N ALA A 79 6.13 -1.69 -6.14
CA ALA A 79 5.48 -2.64 -5.25
C ALA A 79 5.98 -4.06 -5.54
N ASP A 80 6.42 -4.72 -4.51
CA ASP A 80 6.99 -6.07 -4.53
C ASP A 80 6.07 -7.01 -3.77
N VAL A 81 5.66 -8.10 -4.43
CA VAL A 81 4.71 -9.07 -3.88
C VAL A 81 5.29 -10.47 -3.98
N ILE A 82 5.23 -11.21 -2.89
CA ILE A 82 5.47 -12.65 -2.87
C ILE A 82 4.24 -13.35 -2.30
N SER A 83 3.77 -14.39 -2.96
CA SER A 83 2.72 -15.26 -2.45
C SER A 83 3.29 -16.60 -2.04
N TYR A 84 2.82 -17.16 -0.94
CA TYR A 84 3.23 -18.47 -0.42
C TYR A 84 2.31 -19.61 -0.88
N ILE A 85 1.26 -19.27 -1.61
CA ILE A 85 0.34 -20.20 -2.28
C ILE A 85 0.06 -19.72 -3.70
N ASP A 86 -0.38 -20.60 -4.57
CA ASP A 86 -0.89 -20.20 -5.88
C ASP A 86 -2.15 -19.35 -5.70
N MET A 87 -2.16 -18.17 -6.31
CA MET A 87 -3.26 -17.22 -6.19
C MET A 87 -3.59 -16.64 -7.56
N PRO A 88 -4.41 -17.34 -8.34
CA PRO A 88 -4.90 -16.85 -9.62
C PRO A 88 -6.04 -15.83 -9.44
N ASP A 89 -6.36 -15.12 -10.53
CA ASP A 89 -7.56 -14.28 -10.68
C ASP A 89 -7.69 -13.18 -9.60
N VAL A 90 -6.57 -12.61 -9.19
CA VAL A 90 -6.53 -11.47 -8.28
C VAL A 90 -6.07 -10.22 -9.02
N ARG A 91 -6.20 -9.08 -8.36
CA ARG A 91 -5.74 -7.79 -8.88
C ARG A 91 -4.90 -7.08 -7.84
N ILE A 92 -3.88 -6.39 -8.33
CA ILE A 92 -3.13 -5.42 -7.53
C ILE A 92 -3.78 -4.05 -7.67
N PHE A 93 -3.97 -3.40 -6.54
CA PHE A 93 -4.44 -2.03 -6.45
C PHE A 93 -3.38 -1.18 -5.76
N VAL A 94 -3.20 0.03 -6.28
CA VAL A 94 -2.28 1.02 -5.74
C VAL A 94 -2.99 2.36 -5.66
N SER A 95 -3.10 2.90 -4.47
CA SER A 95 -3.64 4.24 -4.23
C SER A 95 -2.57 5.18 -3.71
N VAL A 96 -2.64 6.42 -4.18
CA VAL A 96 -1.92 7.55 -3.60
C VAL A 96 -2.91 8.32 -2.74
N ASN A 97 -2.58 8.46 -1.47
CA ASN A 97 -3.41 9.16 -0.50
C ASN A 97 -2.61 10.33 0.09
N GLU A 98 -3.29 11.30 0.64
CA GLU A 98 -2.70 12.30 1.50
C GLU A 98 -2.95 11.92 2.96
N LYS A 99 -1.89 11.91 3.77
CA LYS A 99 -1.96 11.49 5.18
C LYS A 99 -2.92 12.36 5.97
N THR A 100 -2.92 13.68 5.69
CA THR A 100 -3.78 14.64 6.38
C THR A 100 -4.28 15.72 5.43
N THR A 101 -5.59 15.91 5.36
CA THR A 101 -6.22 17.01 4.60
C THR A 101 -7.03 17.90 5.51
N THR A 102 -7.04 19.20 5.22
CA THR A 102 -7.73 20.23 6.00
C THR A 102 -8.76 21.05 5.19
N GLY A 103 -8.72 20.94 3.86
CA GLY A 103 -9.57 21.72 2.96
C GLY A 103 -11.03 21.24 2.85
N ASN A 104 -11.39 20.15 3.51
CA ASN A 104 -12.71 19.53 3.43
C ASN A 104 -13.51 19.61 4.74
N VAL A 105 -13.32 20.67 5.51
CA VAL A 105 -14.10 20.93 6.73
C VAL A 105 -15.57 21.10 6.38
N GLY A 106 -16.36 20.08 6.68
CA GLY A 106 -17.79 20.04 6.41
C GLY A 106 -18.64 20.64 7.55
N PRO A 107 -19.98 20.49 7.46
CA PRO A 107 -20.93 20.99 8.48
C PRO A 107 -20.69 20.44 9.89
N ASN A 108 -20.10 19.25 9.99
CA ASN A 108 -19.71 18.61 11.24
C ASN A 108 -18.47 19.24 11.91
N LYS A 109 -17.80 20.18 11.24
CA LYS A 109 -16.62 20.92 11.72
C LYS A 109 -15.46 20.01 12.15
N ILE A 110 -15.32 18.84 11.53
CA ILE A 110 -14.13 18.02 11.70
C ILE A 110 -12.96 18.76 11.05
N PRO A 111 -11.88 19.08 11.79
CA PRO A 111 -10.86 20.00 11.31
C PRO A 111 -9.93 19.38 10.28
N GLU A 112 -9.78 18.06 10.32
CA GLU A 112 -8.85 17.31 9.47
C GLU A 112 -9.37 15.90 9.16
N PHE A 113 -8.93 15.36 8.04
CA PHE A 113 -9.19 13.98 7.67
C PHE A 113 -7.89 13.29 7.29
N HIS A 114 -7.83 11.99 7.53
CA HIS A 114 -6.61 11.21 7.33
C HIS A 114 -6.80 10.15 6.25
N HIS A 115 -5.68 9.79 5.59
CA HIS A 115 -5.60 8.73 4.57
C HIS A 115 -6.57 8.94 3.40
N VAL A 116 -6.65 10.20 2.94
CA VAL A 116 -7.62 10.62 1.93
C VAL A 116 -7.13 10.28 0.54
N LEU A 117 -7.93 9.51 -0.22
CA LEU A 117 -7.59 9.13 -1.59
C LEU A 117 -7.46 10.35 -2.50
N MET A 118 -6.32 10.47 -3.16
CA MET A 118 -6.05 11.46 -4.20
C MET A 118 -6.10 10.86 -5.60
N ALA A 119 -5.56 9.64 -5.78
CA ALA A 119 -5.56 8.95 -7.06
C ALA A 119 -5.45 7.42 -6.90
N MET A 120 -5.96 6.70 -7.90
CA MET A 120 -5.70 5.26 -8.07
C MET A 120 -4.61 5.07 -9.13
N ALA A 121 -3.35 4.90 -8.70
CA ALA A 121 -2.22 4.76 -9.62
C ALA A 121 -2.30 3.49 -10.48
N SER A 122 -2.93 2.43 -9.98
CA SER A 122 -3.24 1.20 -10.73
C SER A 122 -4.50 1.29 -11.60
N GLY A 123 -5.17 2.45 -11.62
CA GLY A 123 -6.53 2.56 -12.13
C GLY A 123 -7.58 1.98 -11.17
N ASN A 124 -8.86 2.29 -11.44
CA ASN A 124 -9.97 1.98 -10.54
C ASN A 124 -10.30 0.48 -10.44
N GLU A 125 -9.98 -0.26 -11.48
CA GLU A 125 -10.22 -1.70 -11.56
C GLU A 125 -9.01 -2.53 -11.13
N GLY A 126 -7.87 -1.86 -10.83
CA GLY A 126 -6.60 -2.52 -10.55
C GLY A 126 -5.99 -3.17 -11.79
N ILE A 127 -4.90 -3.87 -11.62
CA ILE A 127 -4.19 -4.63 -12.65
C ILE A 127 -4.30 -6.11 -12.34
N ASP A 128 -4.68 -6.91 -13.34
CA ASP A 128 -4.76 -8.36 -13.21
C ASP A 128 -3.39 -8.95 -12.83
N ALA A 129 -3.40 -9.85 -11.87
CA ALA A 129 -2.22 -10.51 -11.36
C ALA A 129 -2.54 -11.99 -11.06
N ASN A 130 -1.53 -12.83 -11.28
CA ASN A 130 -1.57 -14.25 -10.93
C ASN A 130 -0.27 -14.58 -10.23
N PHE A 131 -0.35 -15.05 -9.01
CA PHE A 131 0.81 -15.39 -8.22
C PHE A 131 1.02 -16.91 -8.17
N VAL A 132 2.26 -17.32 -8.37
CA VAL A 132 2.72 -18.69 -8.17
C VAL A 132 3.43 -18.76 -6.81
N ALA A 133 3.19 -19.84 -6.08
CA ALA A 133 3.74 -20.03 -4.74
C ALA A 133 5.28 -19.90 -4.73
N GLY A 134 5.79 -18.97 -3.92
CA GLY A 134 7.21 -18.70 -3.76
C GLY A 134 7.85 -17.85 -4.85
N GLU A 135 7.10 -17.43 -5.86
CA GLU A 135 7.59 -16.52 -6.89
C GLU A 135 7.35 -15.06 -6.49
N TYR A 136 8.35 -14.26 -6.78
CA TYR A 136 8.37 -12.83 -6.52
C TYR A 136 7.93 -12.07 -7.77
N GLN A 137 7.07 -11.08 -7.59
CA GLN A 137 6.64 -10.19 -8.68
C GLN A 137 6.82 -8.74 -8.28
N ARG A 138 7.35 -7.94 -9.21
CA ARG A 138 7.51 -6.49 -9.08
C ARG A 138 6.53 -5.78 -10.01
N PHE A 139 5.88 -4.74 -9.46
CA PHE A 139 5.00 -3.83 -10.17
C PHE A 139 5.53 -2.41 -10.02
N GLU A 140 5.58 -1.69 -11.13
CA GLU A 140 6.06 -0.32 -11.19
C GLU A 140 4.96 0.60 -11.72
N PHE A 141 4.80 1.75 -11.07
CA PHE A 141 3.82 2.76 -11.43
C PHE A 141 4.47 4.12 -11.42
N SER A 142 4.02 4.99 -12.31
CA SER A 142 4.34 6.41 -12.30
C SER A 142 3.04 7.20 -12.46
N TYR A 143 2.79 8.17 -11.59
CA TYR A 143 1.57 8.95 -11.61
C TYR A 143 1.88 10.44 -11.45
N ASN A 144 1.28 11.29 -12.32
CA ASN A 144 1.40 12.74 -12.20
C ASN A 144 0.26 13.27 -11.35
N MET A 145 0.61 13.95 -10.26
CA MET A 145 -0.32 14.47 -9.27
C MET A 145 -0.87 15.88 -9.59
N ASP A 146 -0.41 16.54 -10.67
CA ASP A 146 -0.82 17.91 -11.04
C ASP A 146 -2.33 18.10 -11.17
N SER A 147 -3.04 17.06 -11.59
CA SER A 147 -4.49 17.10 -11.79
C SER A 147 -5.30 16.61 -10.59
N THR A 148 -4.64 16.34 -9.49
CA THR A 148 -5.28 15.88 -8.25
C THR A 148 -5.62 17.03 -7.31
N ASN A 149 -6.32 16.71 -6.21
CA ASN A 149 -6.67 17.70 -5.20
C ASN A 149 -5.69 17.71 -4.02
N VAL A 150 -4.47 17.23 -4.22
CA VAL A 150 -3.41 17.19 -3.20
C VAL A 150 -3.17 18.59 -2.61
N GLU A 151 -3.07 18.68 -1.29
CA GLU A 151 -2.70 19.91 -0.58
C GLU A 151 -1.19 20.03 -0.44
N GLU A 152 -0.52 18.93 -0.04
CA GLU A 152 0.92 18.91 0.18
C GLU A 152 1.58 17.65 -0.38
N MET A 153 2.45 17.82 -1.38
CA MET A 153 3.20 16.71 -1.98
C MET A 153 4.10 15.96 -1.00
N SER A 154 4.54 16.61 0.08
CA SER A 154 5.35 16.01 1.14
C SER A 154 4.55 15.18 2.15
N ASP A 155 3.21 15.23 2.09
CA ASP A 155 2.33 14.48 2.98
C ASP A 155 1.66 13.27 2.30
N LEU A 156 2.21 12.82 1.18
CA LEU A 156 1.69 11.66 0.46
C LEU A 156 2.05 10.34 1.18
N GLU A 157 1.22 9.35 0.96
CA GLU A 157 1.44 7.95 1.29
C GLU A 157 0.88 7.06 0.18
N VAL A 158 1.42 5.88 0.05
CA VAL A 158 0.98 4.89 -0.94
C VAL A 158 0.49 3.64 -0.24
N ALA A 159 -0.76 3.25 -0.54
CA ALA A 159 -1.30 1.98 -0.09
C ALA A 159 -1.40 1.01 -1.27
N VAL A 160 -0.97 -0.23 -1.03
CA VAL A 160 -1.05 -1.34 -1.99
C VAL A 160 -1.86 -2.46 -1.38
N TRP A 161 -2.71 -3.09 -2.18
CA TRP A 161 -3.41 -4.30 -1.75
C TRP A 161 -3.66 -5.27 -2.91
N ILE A 162 -3.78 -6.53 -2.56
CA ILE A 162 -4.15 -7.60 -3.48
C ILE A 162 -5.58 -8.02 -3.16
N GLN A 163 -6.44 -8.01 -4.18
CA GLN A 163 -7.87 -8.22 -4.03
C GLN A 163 -8.40 -9.18 -5.09
N ASN A 164 -9.24 -10.13 -4.70
CA ASN A 164 -10.09 -10.81 -5.65
C ASN A 164 -11.21 -9.86 -6.07
N TYR A 165 -11.30 -9.57 -7.37
CA TYR A 165 -12.20 -8.53 -7.86
C TYR A 165 -13.69 -8.92 -7.76
N GLU A 166 -14.01 -10.19 -7.88
CA GLU A 166 -15.40 -10.69 -7.83
C GLU A 166 -15.92 -10.80 -6.39
N SER A 167 -15.17 -11.46 -5.52
CA SER A 167 -15.55 -11.63 -4.11
C SER A 167 -15.33 -10.37 -3.28
N LYS A 168 -14.51 -9.43 -3.76
CA LYS A 168 -14.04 -8.22 -3.09
C LYS A 168 -13.09 -8.48 -1.91
N GLU A 169 -12.74 -9.72 -1.63
CA GLU A 169 -11.83 -10.06 -0.55
C GLU A 169 -10.43 -9.51 -0.80
N ILE A 170 -9.90 -8.80 0.19
CA ILE A 170 -8.52 -8.33 0.20
C ILE A 170 -7.68 -9.35 0.95
N HIS A 171 -6.70 -9.91 0.26
CA HIS A 171 -5.83 -10.96 0.80
C HIS A 171 -4.68 -10.41 1.64
N ASN A 172 -4.15 -9.26 1.27
CA ASN A 172 -3.20 -8.49 2.06
C ASN A 172 -3.14 -7.03 1.60
N SER A 173 -2.64 -6.16 2.48
CA SER A 173 -2.42 -4.75 2.18
C SER A 173 -1.26 -4.19 2.98
N SER A 174 -0.53 -3.24 2.39
CA SER A 174 0.59 -2.55 3.03
C SER A 174 0.63 -1.08 2.65
N PHE A 175 1.12 -0.22 3.55
CA PHE A 175 1.65 1.08 3.16
C PHE A 175 3.09 0.90 2.71
N LEU A 176 3.44 1.56 1.61
CA LEU A 176 4.80 1.54 1.11
C LEU A 176 5.67 2.55 1.84
N TYR A 177 6.96 2.33 1.76
CA TYR A 177 7.97 3.21 2.33
C TYR A 177 8.26 4.39 1.39
N GLU A 178 8.42 5.60 1.92
CA GLU A 178 8.83 6.77 1.16
C GLU A 178 10.36 6.84 1.08
N TYR A 179 10.92 6.82 -0.12
CA TYR A 179 12.34 7.07 -0.31
C TYR A 179 12.61 8.57 -0.25
N THR A 180 13.30 8.98 0.78
CA THR A 180 13.78 10.36 0.95
C THR A 180 15.23 10.55 0.51
N GLU A 181 15.98 9.46 0.38
CA GLU A 181 17.32 9.40 -0.17
C GLU A 181 17.39 8.18 -1.09
N HIS A 182 17.97 8.31 -2.28
CA HIS A 182 18.03 7.25 -3.28
C HIS A 182 19.08 6.18 -2.94
N PRO A 183 18.74 5.11 -2.21
CA PRO A 183 19.62 3.96 -2.19
C PRO A 183 19.52 3.24 -3.53
N TYR A 184 20.65 3.01 -4.17
CA TYR A 184 20.69 2.11 -5.31
C TYR A 184 20.24 0.71 -4.89
N PRO A 185 19.41 0.02 -5.68
CA PRO A 185 18.88 -1.28 -5.31
C PRO A 185 20.00 -2.30 -5.19
N VAL A 186 19.93 -3.13 -4.19
CA VAL A 186 20.75 -4.33 -4.10
C VAL A 186 20.38 -5.31 -5.23
N ARG A 187 21.33 -6.17 -5.64
CA ARG A 187 21.11 -7.15 -6.69
C ARG A 187 21.08 -8.56 -6.13
N ASN A 188 20.51 -9.49 -6.89
CA ASN A 188 20.50 -10.91 -6.61
C ASN A 188 20.12 -11.24 -5.16
N LEU A 189 19.05 -10.58 -4.68
CA LEU A 189 18.52 -10.82 -3.36
C LEU A 189 18.05 -12.27 -3.24
N GLN A 190 18.53 -12.98 -2.24
CA GLN A 190 18.17 -14.36 -1.96
C GLN A 190 17.79 -14.52 -0.49
N ILE A 191 16.81 -15.38 -0.26
CA ILE A 191 16.42 -15.77 1.10
C ILE A 191 16.59 -17.28 1.20
N LYS A 192 17.44 -17.73 2.11
CA LYS A 192 17.61 -19.14 2.41
C LYS A 192 17.54 -19.36 3.89
N ASP A 193 16.59 -20.18 4.31
CA ASP A 193 16.26 -20.39 5.74
C ASP A 193 15.94 -19.08 6.45
N LYS A 194 16.86 -18.56 7.23
CA LYS A 194 16.74 -17.33 8.00
C LYS A 194 17.74 -16.25 7.55
N THR A 195 18.48 -16.52 6.49
CA THR A 195 19.53 -15.63 6.03
C THR A 195 19.10 -14.98 4.72
N ILE A 196 19.13 -13.67 4.74
CA ILE A 196 19.00 -12.84 3.54
C ILE A 196 20.40 -12.56 3.04
N SER A 197 20.65 -12.71 1.73
CA SER A 197 21.90 -12.36 1.08
C SER A 197 21.63 -11.58 -0.20
N TRP A 198 22.55 -10.70 -0.55
CA TRP A 198 22.44 -9.84 -1.73
C TRP A 198 23.81 -9.54 -2.32
N GLU A 199 23.82 -8.95 -3.51
CA GLU A 199 24.98 -8.33 -4.11
C GLU A 199 24.89 -6.80 -4.04
N ALA A 200 26.02 -6.14 -3.96
CA ALA A 200 26.06 -4.68 -3.98
C ALA A 200 25.52 -4.12 -5.31
N PRO A 201 24.97 -2.88 -5.31
CA PRO A 201 24.73 -2.15 -6.55
C PRO A 201 25.96 -2.06 -7.43
N GLU A 202 25.79 -1.96 -8.75
CA GLU A 202 26.92 -1.79 -9.68
C GLU A 202 27.45 -0.36 -9.69
N GLU A 203 26.56 0.60 -9.53
CA GLU A 203 26.82 2.02 -9.76
C GLU A 203 27.53 2.70 -8.62
N VAL A 204 27.44 2.12 -7.42
CA VAL A 204 27.97 2.73 -6.19
C VAL A 204 28.56 1.70 -5.23
N SER A 205 29.46 2.14 -4.38
CA SER A 205 29.94 1.36 -3.23
C SER A 205 29.21 1.84 -1.98
N PRO A 206 28.19 1.12 -1.49
CA PRO A 206 27.44 1.53 -0.32
C PRO A 206 28.34 1.58 0.93
N ILE A 207 28.10 2.55 1.78
CA ILE A 207 28.78 2.64 3.10
C ILE A 207 28.21 1.60 4.08
N GLY A 208 27.06 1.01 3.79
CA GLY A 208 26.39 -0.04 4.57
C GLY A 208 24.99 -0.29 4.06
N TYR A 209 24.35 -1.28 4.65
CA TYR A 209 23.00 -1.73 4.30
C TYR A 209 22.11 -1.67 5.53
N ASN A 210 20.87 -1.31 5.33
CA ASN A 210 19.81 -1.42 6.33
C ASN A 210 18.88 -2.56 5.95
N VAL A 211 18.52 -3.39 6.92
CA VAL A 211 17.59 -4.51 6.73
C VAL A 211 16.29 -4.21 7.45
N TYR A 212 15.20 -4.29 6.72
CA TYR A 212 13.85 -4.13 7.24
C TYR A 212 13.11 -5.46 7.15
N VAL A 213 12.28 -5.74 8.14
CA VAL A 213 11.33 -6.86 8.16
C VAL A 213 9.98 -6.30 8.58
N ASP A 214 8.94 -6.55 7.82
CA ASP A 214 7.61 -5.98 8.05
C ASP A 214 7.67 -4.44 8.25
N ASN A 215 8.41 -3.75 7.39
CA ASN A 215 8.68 -2.30 7.45
C ASN A 215 9.34 -1.81 8.75
N LYS A 216 9.91 -2.72 9.56
CA LYS A 216 10.65 -2.38 10.77
C LYS A 216 12.14 -2.57 10.53
N LEU A 217 12.94 -1.58 10.86
CA LEU A 217 14.40 -1.68 10.84
C LEU A 217 14.85 -2.75 11.85
N VAL A 218 15.47 -3.83 11.35
CA VAL A 218 15.96 -4.94 12.18
C VAL A 218 17.48 -4.99 12.28
N ALA A 219 18.16 -4.37 11.30
CA ALA A 219 19.59 -4.18 11.34
C ALA A 219 19.99 -2.94 10.55
N GLU A 220 20.95 -2.19 11.04
CA GLU A 220 21.38 -0.92 10.48
C GLU A 220 22.89 -0.93 10.20
N ASN A 221 23.28 -0.28 9.10
CA ASN A 221 24.67 -0.05 8.71
C ASN A 221 25.54 -1.32 8.64
N ILE A 222 24.95 -2.42 8.16
CA ILE A 222 25.63 -3.71 7.95
C ILE A 222 26.64 -3.54 6.82
N LYS A 223 27.84 -4.07 6.99
CA LYS A 223 28.89 -4.06 5.96
C LYS A 223 28.93 -5.34 5.15
N GLU A 224 28.40 -6.40 5.69
CA GLU A 224 28.29 -7.71 5.07
C GLU A 224 27.19 -7.73 4.01
N LEU A 225 27.31 -8.60 3.04
CA LEU A 225 26.31 -8.84 2.00
C LEU A 225 25.28 -9.90 2.40
N SER A 226 25.10 -10.09 3.69
CA SER A 226 24.08 -10.98 4.25
C SER A 226 23.71 -10.62 5.67
N HIS A 227 22.51 -11.00 6.08
CA HIS A 227 22.04 -10.87 7.45
C HIS A 227 21.17 -12.04 7.86
N THR A 228 21.37 -12.56 9.08
CA THR A 228 20.55 -13.65 9.63
C THR A 228 19.56 -13.10 10.64
N ILE A 229 18.28 -13.37 10.40
CA ILE A 229 17.18 -12.86 11.23
C ILE A 229 16.95 -13.80 12.41
N LYS A 230 16.95 -13.23 13.61
CA LYS A 230 16.90 -14.00 14.86
C LYS A 230 15.54 -14.63 15.17
N TYR A 231 14.44 -14.10 14.64
CA TYR A 231 13.08 -14.54 14.97
C TYR A 231 12.22 -14.76 13.73
N PRO A 232 12.06 -16.02 13.30
CA PRO A 232 11.29 -16.31 12.10
C PRO A 232 9.82 -16.62 12.44
N LYS A 233 9.09 -15.67 12.94
CA LYS A 233 7.62 -15.72 12.93
C LYS A 233 7.02 -14.70 11.99
N SER A 234 7.87 -13.91 11.38
CA SER A 234 7.49 -12.88 10.42
C SER A 234 7.94 -13.31 9.05
N GLN A 235 7.11 -13.09 8.11
CA GLN A 235 7.34 -13.26 6.69
C GLN A 235 8.25 -12.12 6.23
N PHE A 236 9.12 -12.39 5.26
CA PHE A 236 10.11 -11.43 4.80
C PHE A 236 9.70 -10.84 3.47
N VAL A 237 9.72 -9.54 3.40
CA VAL A 237 9.83 -8.80 2.16
C VAL A 237 11.01 -7.84 2.29
N VAL A 238 11.89 -7.83 1.31
CA VAL A 238 13.09 -7.00 1.28
C VAL A 238 12.98 -6.02 0.14
#